data_7613679c4ea670f05ff6c7c72c1fd0c5
#
_entry.id   7613679c4ea670f05ff6c7c72c1fd0c5
#
_cell.length_a   1.000
_cell.length_b   1.000
_cell.length_c   1.000
_cell.angle_alpha   90.00
_cell.angle_beta   90.00
_cell.angle_gamma   90.00
#
_symmetry.space_group_name_H-M   'P 1'
#
loop_
_entity.id
_entity.type
_entity.pdbx_description
1 polymer ?
#
loop_
_entity_poly.entity_id
_entity_poly.type
_entity_poly.pdbx_seq_one_letter_code
_entity_poly.pdbx_strand_id
1 'polypeptide(L)'
;MKKQDAYRSQIAEAFRMQDAPTLLTRALHKSTMSVTELRCDQRNFGRTASMPREDAYLIALQMRACHDHDLYFDGQLKKPQNFAHGVTTIYDLRTDPVADLRDPFHSLMFYLPRKALDTMAYEVGVPRVEDLRYEQGVSVNDPVVRHLLSALLPATANPREAHPLFLDHIALAVGAHAAHVYGGMSPNAGLSRGGLARWQERRAKELISATLNEELPLSRLANECGLSVRHFARAFRQSTGVSPHRWLLKHRVNHARELLSNRALSLSDVALSCGFADQSHFTRVFTAMLGISPGVWRRANGTSKD
;
A
#
# COMPACT_ATOMS: atom_id res chain seq x y z
N MET A 1 -12.70 6.87 12.07
CA MET A 1 -13.78 5.91 12.37
C MET A 1 -14.97 6.01 11.41
N LYS A 2 -15.36 7.19 10.92
CA LYS A 2 -16.60 7.38 10.11
C LYS A 2 -16.57 6.95 8.61
N LYS A 3 -15.43 6.71 7.97
CA LYS A 3 -15.36 6.27 6.55
C LYS A 3 -15.30 4.74 6.38
N GLN A 4 -14.92 4.00 7.40
CA GLN A 4 -14.80 2.55 7.37
C GLN A 4 -16.14 1.83 7.54
N ASP A 5 -17.07 2.43 8.32
CA ASP A 5 -18.43 1.89 8.47
C ASP A 5 -19.30 2.18 7.25
N ALA A 6 -18.96 3.20 6.45
CA ALA A 6 -19.74 3.62 5.29
C ALA A 6 -19.81 2.54 4.19
N TYR A 7 -18.69 1.83 3.91
CA TYR A 7 -18.69 0.83 2.84
C TYR A 7 -19.44 -0.46 3.23
N ARG A 8 -19.38 -0.87 4.51
CA ARG A 8 -20.16 -2.00 5.03
C ARG A 8 -21.65 -1.79 4.82
N SER A 9 -22.16 -0.58 5.05
CA SER A 9 -23.56 -0.25 4.80
C SER A 9 -23.87 -0.16 3.31
N GLN A 10 -22.98 0.36 2.48
CA GLN A 10 -23.24 0.62 1.07
C GLN A 10 -23.53 -0.64 0.24
N ILE A 11 -22.71 -1.72 0.39
CA ILE A 11 -22.98 -2.96 -0.36
C ILE A 11 -24.22 -3.68 0.17
N ALA A 12 -24.41 -3.71 1.49
CA ALA A 12 -25.60 -4.28 2.11
C ALA A 12 -26.86 -3.49 1.69
N GLU A 13 -26.78 -2.16 1.66
CA GLU A 13 -27.86 -1.27 1.21
C GLU A 13 -28.16 -1.47 -0.28
N ALA A 14 -27.13 -1.56 -1.14
CA ALA A 14 -27.32 -1.81 -2.57
C ALA A 14 -28.04 -3.13 -2.83
N PHE A 15 -27.74 -4.16 -2.03
CA PHE A 15 -28.42 -5.45 -2.06
C PHE A 15 -29.63 -5.51 -1.13
N ARG A 16 -30.10 -4.39 -0.53
CA ARG A 16 -31.26 -4.32 0.38
C ARG A 16 -31.24 -5.39 1.47
N MET A 17 -30.04 -5.73 1.94
CA MET A 17 -29.83 -6.71 3.00
C MET A 17 -29.60 -6.00 4.32
N GLN A 18 -30.39 -6.33 5.35
CA GLN A 18 -30.25 -5.74 6.69
C GLN A 18 -28.99 -6.21 7.38
N ASP A 19 -28.59 -7.48 7.15
CA ASP A 19 -27.38 -8.09 7.70
C ASP A 19 -26.60 -8.82 6.58
N ALA A 20 -25.54 -8.19 6.10
CA ALA A 20 -24.55 -8.84 5.25
C ALA A 20 -23.25 -9.02 6.08
N PRO A 21 -22.87 -10.26 6.46
CA PRO A 21 -21.64 -10.50 7.21
C PRO A 21 -20.44 -9.89 6.51
N THR A 22 -19.74 -8.99 7.19
CA THR A 22 -18.60 -8.28 6.60
C THR A 22 -17.38 -8.38 7.50
N LEU A 23 -16.28 -8.84 6.93
CA LEU A 23 -14.97 -8.92 7.54
C LEU A 23 -14.13 -7.72 7.06
N LEU A 24 -13.57 -6.97 8.00
CA LEU A 24 -12.71 -5.82 7.72
C LEU A 24 -11.25 -6.18 8.00
N THR A 25 -10.35 -5.78 7.13
CA THR A 25 -8.91 -5.98 7.32
C THR A 25 -8.22 -4.67 7.69
N ARG A 26 -7.11 -4.78 8.42
CA ARG A 26 -6.27 -3.67 8.83
C ARG A 26 -4.82 -3.83 8.38
N ALA A 27 -4.57 -4.77 7.48
CA ALA A 27 -3.23 -5.11 7.01
C ALA A 27 -2.47 -3.93 6.39
N LEU A 28 -3.18 -2.98 5.80
CA LEU A 28 -2.59 -1.78 5.19
C LEU A 28 -2.98 -0.54 6.02
N HIS A 29 -2.01 0.12 6.62
CA HIS A 29 -2.22 1.28 7.52
C HIS A 29 -3.04 2.43 6.91
N LYS A 30 -3.10 2.54 5.58
CA LYS A 30 -3.73 3.66 4.86
C LYS A 30 -4.97 3.28 4.04
N SER A 31 -5.32 2.00 3.96
CA SER A 31 -6.48 1.52 3.21
C SER A 31 -7.05 0.26 3.83
N THR A 32 -8.36 0.13 3.82
CA THR A 32 -9.08 -1.02 4.37
C THR A 32 -9.64 -1.81 3.20
N MET A 33 -9.38 -3.11 3.18
CA MET A 33 -10.07 -4.07 2.32
C MET A 33 -11.14 -4.77 3.15
N SER A 34 -12.17 -5.29 2.49
CA SER A 34 -13.23 -6.03 3.18
C SER A 34 -13.73 -7.20 2.35
N VAL A 35 -14.31 -8.18 3.04
CA VAL A 35 -15.05 -9.27 2.41
C VAL A 35 -16.46 -9.25 2.96
N THR A 36 -17.46 -9.20 2.08
CA THR A 36 -18.86 -9.24 2.42
C THR A 36 -19.50 -10.48 1.82
N GLU A 37 -20.18 -11.27 2.62
CA GLU A 37 -20.98 -12.39 2.14
C GLU A 37 -22.39 -11.91 1.80
N LEU A 38 -22.79 -12.19 0.55
CA LEU A 38 -24.13 -11.88 0.05
C LEU A 38 -24.84 -13.18 -0.31
N ARG A 39 -25.98 -13.47 0.33
CA ARG A 39 -26.75 -14.67 0.09
C ARG A 39 -28.24 -14.37 0.05
N CYS A 40 -28.90 -14.84 -0.99
CA CYS A 40 -30.35 -14.83 -1.10
C CYS A 40 -30.82 -16.16 -1.66
N ASP A 41 -31.66 -16.87 -0.91
CA ASP A 41 -32.22 -18.18 -1.32
C ASP A 41 -33.56 -18.03 -2.08
N GLN A 42 -34.10 -16.80 -2.16
CA GLN A 42 -35.35 -16.51 -2.87
C GLN A 42 -35.07 -16.19 -4.33
N ARG A 43 -36.00 -16.57 -5.21
CA ARG A 43 -36.00 -16.16 -6.62
C ARG A 43 -36.55 -14.73 -6.76
N ASN A 44 -36.20 -14.09 -7.89
CA ASN A 44 -36.70 -12.76 -8.25
C ASN A 44 -36.33 -11.70 -7.19
N PHE A 45 -35.08 -11.72 -6.77
CA PHE A 45 -34.55 -10.66 -5.90
C PHE A 45 -34.73 -9.28 -6.53
N GLY A 46 -34.58 -9.21 -7.86
CA GLY A 46 -34.73 -8.00 -8.66
C GLY A 46 -33.45 -7.19 -8.75
N ARG A 47 -33.60 -5.93 -9.10
CA ARG A 47 -32.50 -5.03 -9.40
C ARG A 47 -31.87 -4.47 -8.11
N THR A 48 -30.54 -4.57 -8.01
CA THR A 48 -29.79 -3.91 -6.92
C THR A 48 -29.86 -2.40 -7.06
N ALA A 49 -29.64 -1.67 -5.98
CA ALA A 49 -29.48 -0.23 -6.04
C ALA A 49 -28.09 0.15 -6.60
N SER A 50 -28.00 1.34 -7.16
CA SER A 50 -26.73 1.98 -7.53
C SER A 50 -25.89 2.26 -6.28
N MET A 51 -24.59 2.04 -6.38
CA MET A 51 -23.62 2.36 -5.34
C MET A 51 -22.91 3.68 -5.66
N PRO A 52 -22.46 4.43 -4.66
CA PRO A 52 -21.61 5.58 -4.89
C PRO A 52 -20.36 5.19 -5.71
N ARG A 53 -20.03 5.98 -6.71
CA ARG A 53 -18.83 5.75 -7.51
C ARG A 53 -17.59 5.94 -6.66
N GLU A 54 -16.74 4.94 -6.65
CA GLU A 54 -15.50 4.91 -5.87
C GLU A 54 -14.32 4.41 -6.72
N ASP A 55 -13.13 4.88 -6.38
CA ASP A 55 -11.89 4.39 -7.00
C ASP A 55 -11.45 3.06 -6.37
N ALA A 56 -12.25 2.03 -6.65
CA ALA A 56 -12.10 0.69 -6.08
C ALA A 56 -12.66 -0.38 -7.02
N TYR A 57 -12.28 -1.61 -6.75
CA TYR A 57 -12.82 -2.81 -7.40
C TYR A 57 -13.57 -3.68 -6.41
N LEU A 58 -14.58 -4.39 -6.92
CA LEU A 58 -15.18 -5.55 -6.27
C LEU A 58 -14.74 -6.81 -7.03
N ILE A 59 -14.16 -7.76 -6.32
CA ILE A 59 -13.84 -9.09 -6.83
C ILE A 59 -14.85 -10.05 -6.22
N ALA A 60 -15.79 -10.51 -7.05
CA ALA A 60 -16.87 -11.38 -6.62
C ALA A 60 -16.52 -12.84 -6.90
N LEU A 61 -16.54 -13.68 -5.87
CA LEU A 61 -16.50 -15.13 -6.01
C LEU A 61 -17.93 -15.68 -5.93
N GLN A 62 -18.36 -16.41 -6.97
CA GLN A 62 -19.67 -17.04 -7.00
C GLN A 62 -19.66 -18.37 -6.23
N MET A 63 -20.33 -18.41 -5.06
CA MET A 63 -20.48 -19.61 -4.23
C MET A 63 -21.69 -20.46 -4.63
N ARG A 64 -22.56 -19.93 -5.47
CA ARG A 64 -23.69 -20.60 -6.10
C ARG A 64 -23.80 -20.13 -7.54
N ALA A 65 -24.10 -21.06 -8.45
CA ALA A 65 -24.41 -20.68 -9.82
C ALA A 65 -25.66 -19.79 -9.88
N CYS A 66 -25.60 -18.74 -10.71
CA CYS A 66 -26.72 -17.84 -10.96
C CYS A 66 -26.79 -17.64 -12.49
N HIS A 67 -27.77 -18.28 -13.12
CA HIS A 67 -27.86 -18.34 -14.58
C HIS A 67 -28.78 -17.26 -15.15
N ASP A 68 -29.80 -16.88 -14.38
CA ASP A 68 -30.78 -15.88 -14.81
C ASP A 68 -30.53 -14.55 -14.09
N HIS A 69 -29.75 -13.70 -14.73
CA HIS A 69 -29.43 -12.37 -14.24
C HIS A 69 -28.98 -11.45 -15.39
N ASP A 70 -29.12 -10.15 -15.17
CA ASP A 70 -28.58 -9.11 -16.04
C ASP A 70 -27.59 -8.22 -15.27
N LEU A 71 -26.58 -7.72 -15.99
CA LEU A 71 -25.64 -6.75 -15.45
C LEU A 71 -25.74 -5.43 -16.22
N TYR A 72 -25.66 -4.34 -15.49
CA TYR A 72 -25.66 -2.98 -16.04
C TYR A 72 -24.40 -2.26 -15.55
N PHE A 73 -23.79 -1.49 -16.45
CA PHE A 73 -22.66 -0.62 -16.14
C PHE A 73 -22.95 0.74 -16.73
N ASP A 74 -22.92 1.78 -15.93
CA ASP A 74 -23.35 3.13 -16.32
C ASP A 74 -24.76 3.14 -16.98
N GLY A 75 -25.65 2.28 -16.47
CA GLY A 75 -27.00 2.12 -16.99
C GLY A 75 -27.12 1.30 -18.28
N GLN A 76 -26.03 0.87 -18.88
CA GLN A 76 -26.03 0.06 -20.10
C GLN A 76 -26.04 -1.43 -19.79
N LEU A 77 -26.98 -2.15 -20.39
CA LEU A 77 -27.05 -3.61 -20.26
C LEU A 77 -25.84 -4.27 -20.93
N LYS A 78 -25.12 -5.07 -20.15
CA LYS A 78 -24.11 -5.98 -20.64
C LYS A 78 -24.63 -7.42 -20.43
N LYS A 79 -24.77 -8.18 -21.51
CA LYS A 79 -25.18 -9.60 -21.37
C LYS A 79 -24.11 -10.33 -20.57
N PRO A 80 -24.43 -10.83 -19.37
CA PRO A 80 -23.47 -11.55 -18.55
C PRO A 80 -23.16 -12.88 -19.20
N GLN A 81 -21.92 -13.33 -19.01
CA GLN A 81 -21.60 -14.73 -19.18
C GLN A 81 -21.97 -15.50 -17.91
N ASN A 82 -22.34 -16.77 -18.10
CA ASN A 82 -22.80 -17.68 -17.07
C ASN A 82 -21.99 -17.57 -15.74
N PHE A 83 -22.66 -17.21 -14.65
CA PHE A 83 -22.08 -17.24 -13.31
C PHE A 83 -22.15 -18.65 -12.75
N ALA A 84 -21.22 -19.50 -13.17
CA ALA A 84 -21.05 -20.83 -12.61
C ALA A 84 -20.54 -20.77 -11.17
N HIS A 85 -20.72 -21.85 -10.42
CA HIS A 85 -20.09 -21.99 -9.12
C HIS A 85 -18.56 -21.90 -9.21
N GLY A 86 -17.94 -21.14 -8.32
CA GLY A 86 -16.48 -21.02 -8.19
C GLY A 86 -15.81 -20.08 -9.19
N VAL A 87 -16.57 -19.38 -10.05
CA VAL A 87 -16.01 -18.36 -10.94
C VAL A 87 -15.86 -17.01 -10.24
N THR A 88 -14.93 -16.22 -10.74
CA THR A 88 -14.61 -14.89 -10.25
C THR A 88 -14.99 -13.83 -11.27
N THR A 89 -15.65 -12.76 -10.85
CA THR A 89 -15.97 -11.60 -11.68
C THR A 89 -15.41 -10.32 -11.03
N ILE A 90 -14.83 -9.44 -11.83
CA ILE A 90 -14.29 -8.17 -11.36
C ILE A 90 -15.21 -7.03 -11.80
N TYR A 91 -15.54 -6.15 -10.88
CA TYR A 91 -16.35 -4.95 -11.11
C TYR A 91 -15.54 -3.70 -10.74
N ASP A 92 -15.54 -2.71 -11.61
CA ASP A 92 -14.99 -1.38 -11.32
C ASP A 92 -16.11 -0.48 -10.77
N LEU A 93 -15.97 -0.04 -9.54
CA LEU A 93 -17.00 0.79 -8.89
C LEU A 93 -17.09 2.22 -9.49
N ARG A 94 -16.18 2.59 -10.36
CA ARG A 94 -16.30 3.83 -11.14
C ARG A 94 -17.38 3.75 -12.22
N THR A 95 -17.80 2.54 -12.60
CA THR A 95 -18.75 2.28 -13.69
C THR A 95 -20.15 1.94 -13.23
N ASP A 96 -20.49 2.23 -11.96
CA ASP A 96 -21.81 1.98 -11.37
C ASP A 96 -22.39 0.60 -11.73
N PRO A 97 -21.77 -0.53 -11.25
CA PRO A 97 -22.25 -1.86 -11.52
C PRO A 97 -23.58 -2.12 -10.78
N VAL A 98 -24.60 -2.51 -11.52
CA VAL A 98 -25.92 -2.87 -11.01
C VAL A 98 -26.29 -4.25 -11.57
N ALA A 99 -26.82 -5.13 -10.72
CA ALA A 99 -27.30 -6.45 -11.12
C ALA A 99 -28.82 -6.55 -10.99
N ASP A 100 -29.45 -7.26 -11.93
CA ASP A 100 -30.84 -7.71 -11.81
C ASP A 100 -30.83 -9.24 -11.68
N LEU A 101 -31.15 -9.73 -10.48
CA LEU A 101 -30.96 -11.09 -10.05
C LEU A 101 -32.31 -11.81 -9.97
N ARG A 102 -32.52 -12.81 -10.80
CA ARG A 102 -33.75 -13.62 -10.86
C ARG A 102 -33.59 -14.99 -10.20
N ASP A 103 -32.38 -15.55 -10.29
CA ASP A 103 -32.03 -16.78 -9.57
C ASP A 103 -31.54 -16.50 -8.14
N PRO A 104 -31.68 -17.47 -7.23
CA PRO A 104 -30.98 -17.43 -5.94
C PRO A 104 -29.48 -17.30 -6.12
N PHE A 105 -28.85 -16.52 -5.26
CA PHE A 105 -27.40 -16.28 -5.37
C PHE A 105 -26.68 -16.42 -4.02
N HIS A 106 -25.42 -16.72 -4.09
CA HIS A 106 -24.48 -16.70 -2.95
C HIS A 106 -23.10 -16.29 -3.47
N SER A 107 -22.58 -15.17 -2.98
CA SER A 107 -21.33 -14.60 -3.43
C SER A 107 -20.50 -14.04 -2.28
N LEU A 108 -19.19 -14.15 -2.37
CA LEU A 108 -18.26 -13.41 -1.53
C LEU A 108 -17.73 -12.21 -2.33
N MET A 109 -17.95 -11.01 -1.82
CA MET A 109 -17.55 -9.75 -2.44
C MET A 109 -16.31 -9.20 -1.74
N PHE A 110 -15.16 -9.26 -2.39
CA PHE A 110 -13.92 -8.68 -1.90
C PHE A 110 -13.77 -7.25 -2.42
N TYR A 111 -13.81 -6.28 -1.52
CA TYR A 111 -13.59 -4.87 -1.82
C TYR A 111 -12.10 -4.55 -1.82
N LEU A 112 -11.61 -4.03 -2.93
CA LEU A 112 -10.21 -3.70 -3.17
C LEU A 112 -10.08 -2.23 -3.61
N PRO A 113 -9.82 -1.29 -2.68
CA PRO A 113 -9.56 0.10 -3.06
C PRO A 113 -8.28 0.20 -3.89
N ARG A 114 -8.28 1.05 -4.91
CA ARG A 114 -7.09 1.31 -5.72
C ARG A 114 -5.90 1.77 -4.88
N LYS A 115 -6.15 2.53 -3.83
CA LYS A 115 -5.14 2.91 -2.84
C LYS A 115 -4.46 1.70 -2.16
N ALA A 116 -5.13 0.56 -2.02
CA ALA A 116 -4.51 -0.67 -1.52
C ALA A 116 -3.52 -1.23 -2.55
N LEU A 117 -3.89 -1.25 -3.83
CA LEU A 117 -2.98 -1.64 -4.92
C LEU A 117 -1.74 -0.74 -4.97
N ASP A 118 -1.94 0.59 -4.86
CA ASP A 118 -0.84 1.55 -4.79
C ASP A 118 0.10 1.30 -3.61
N THR A 119 -0.47 0.98 -2.45
CA THR A 119 0.31 0.67 -1.24
C THR A 119 1.13 -0.61 -1.43
N MET A 120 0.52 -1.67 -1.95
CA MET A 120 1.20 -2.93 -2.25
C MET A 120 2.33 -2.74 -3.28
N ALA A 121 2.07 -2.02 -4.36
CA ALA A 121 3.09 -1.69 -5.37
C ALA A 121 4.25 -0.90 -4.77
N TYR A 122 3.94 0.07 -3.90
CA TYR A 122 4.94 0.87 -3.18
C TYR A 122 5.80 0.02 -2.25
N GLU A 123 5.20 -0.91 -1.48
CA GLU A 123 5.93 -1.79 -0.55
C GLU A 123 6.87 -2.75 -1.28
N VAL A 124 6.43 -3.31 -2.40
CA VAL A 124 7.26 -4.19 -3.25
C VAL A 124 8.28 -3.40 -4.08
N GLY A 125 8.09 -2.10 -4.25
CA GLY A 125 9.00 -1.23 -5.02
C GLY A 125 8.80 -1.29 -6.52
N VAL A 126 7.58 -1.59 -6.98
CA VAL A 126 7.21 -1.64 -8.39
C VAL A 126 6.39 -0.42 -8.80
N PRO A 127 6.25 -0.11 -10.10
CA PRO A 127 5.34 0.93 -10.58
C PRO A 127 3.91 0.70 -10.09
N ARG A 128 3.14 1.79 -9.96
CA ARG A 128 1.73 1.71 -9.61
C ARG A 128 0.97 0.86 -10.62
N VAL A 129 -0.02 0.14 -10.11
CA VAL A 129 -1.00 -0.55 -10.95
C VAL A 129 -1.99 0.51 -11.47
N GLU A 130 -1.99 0.77 -12.78
CA GLU A 130 -2.89 1.76 -13.36
C GLU A 130 -4.34 1.27 -13.30
N ASP A 131 -4.64 0.16 -13.98
CA ASP A 131 -5.94 -0.50 -14.01
C ASP A 131 -5.79 -2.02 -13.99
N LEU A 132 -6.80 -2.71 -13.45
CA LEU A 132 -6.88 -4.17 -13.60
C LEU A 132 -7.36 -4.50 -15.01
N ARG A 133 -6.71 -5.47 -15.64
CA ARG A 133 -7.04 -5.96 -16.99
C ARG A 133 -8.02 -7.11 -16.86
N TYR A 134 -9.25 -6.87 -17.18
CA TYR A 134 -10.33 -7.85 -17.19
C TYR A 134 -11.38 -7.41 -18.21
N GLU A 135 -12.23 -8.33 -18.61
CA GLU A 135 -13.38 -8.00 -19.44
C GLU A 135 -14.61 -7.82 -18.56
N GLN A 136 -15.23 -6.64 -18.69
CA GLN A 136 -16.38 -6.24 -17.88
C GLN A 136 -17.58 -7.17 -18.11
N GLY A 137 -18.13 -7.75 -17.03
CA GLY A 137 -19.25 -8.69 -17.08
C GLY A 137 -18.86 -10.12 -17.45
N VAL A 138 -17.56 -10.39 -17.66
CA VAL A 138 -17.05 -11.74 -17.94
C VAL A 138 -16.45 -12.35 -16.68
N SER A 139 -16.88 -13.59 -16.38
CA SER A 139 -16.34 -14.36 -15.26
C SER A 139 -15.15 -15.21 -15.71
N VAL A 140 -14.17 -15.33 -14.83
CA VAL A 140 -12.97 -16.16 -15.04
C VAL A 140 -12.87 -17.25 -14.00
N ASN A 141 -12.29 -18.39 -14.36
CA ASN A 141 -11.96 -19.44 -13.41
C ASN A 141 -10.60 -19.12 -12.76
N ASP A 142 -10.62 -18.46 -11.61
CA ASP A 142 -9.41 -18.13 -10.83
C ASP A 142 -9.34 -19.03 -9.59
N PRO A 143 -8.55 -20.10 -9.63
CA PRO A 143 -8.46 -21.02 -8.50
C PRO A 143 -7.83 -20.38 -7.25
N VAL A 144 -6.96 -19.38 -7.42
CA VAL A 144 -6.31 -18.72 -6.28
C VAL A 144 -7.33 -17.87 -5.52
N VAL A 145 -8.06 -17.01 -6.23
CA VAL A 145 -9.15 -16.20 -5.61
C VAL A 145 -10.17 -17.12 -4.97
N ARG A 146 -10.58 -18.18 -5.67
CA ARG A 146 -11.57 -19.15 -5.17
C ARG A 146 -11.13 -19.75 -3.83
N HIS A 147 -9.93 -20.33 -3.74
CA HIS A 147 -9.47 -20.99 -2.52
C HIS A 147 -9.26 -19.98 -1.36
N LEU A 148 -8.67 -18.82 -1.66
CA LEU A 148 -8.42 -17.79 -0.64
C LEU A 148 -9.73 -17.23 -0.07
N LEU A 149 -10.68 -16.82 -0.91
CA LEU A 149 -11.95 -16.28 -0.43
C LEU A 149 -12.82 -17.35 0.23
N SER A 150 -12.86 -18.59 -0.29
CA SER A 150 -13.60 -19.67 0.35
C SER A 150 -13.08 -20.00 1.75
N ALA A 151 -11.79 -19.82 2.03
CA ALA A 151 -11.22 -19.99 3.37
C ALA A 151 -11.80 -19.01 4.40
N LEU A 152 -12.42 -17.91 3.96
CA LEU A 152 -13.05 -16.92 4.84
C LEU A 152 -14.51 -17.24 5.21
N LEU A 153 -15.17 -18.23 4.58
CA LEU A 153 -16.56 -18.59 4.89
C LEU A 153 -16.82 -18.90 6.36
N PRO A 154 -15.97 -19.67 7.07
CA PRO A 154 -16.20 -19.88 8.51
C PRO A 154 -16.15 -18.57 9.31
N ALA A 155 -15.30 -17.63 8.87
CA ALA A 155 -15.18 -16.33 9.52
C ALA A 155 -16.36 -15.39 9.22
N THR A 156 -17.00 -15.48 8.05
CA THR A 156 -18.23 -14.72 7.77
C THR A 156 -19.41 -15.23 8.60
N ALA A 157 -19.46 -16.54 8.87
CA ALA A 157 -20.50 -17.12 9.74
C ALA A 157 -20.35 -16.63 11.20
N ASN A 158 -19.12 -16.48 11.70
CA ASN A 158 -18.82 -16.02 13.06
C ASN A 158 -17.81 -14.86 13.06
N PRO A 159 -18.18 -13.64 12.64
CA PRO A 159 -17.22 -12.53 12.47
C PRO A 159 -16.50 -12.12 13.76
N ARG A 160 -17.09 -12.38 14.94
CA ARG A 160 -16.50 -12.06 16.25
C ARG A 160 -15.37 -12.99 16.66
N GLU A 161 -15.38 -14.22 16.14
CA GLU A 161 -14.37 -15.25 16.42
C GLU A 161 -13.25 -15.28 15.38
N ALA A 162 -13.40 -14.52 14.30
CA ALA A 162 -12.44 -14.47 13.23
C ALA A 162 -11.11 -13.86 13.69
N HIS A 163 -10.02 -14.60 13.54
CA HIS A 163 -8.69 -14.12 13.95
C HIS A 163 -8.22 -13.00 13.00
N PRO A 164 -7.97 -11.76 13.49
CA PRO A 164 -7.65 -10.62 12.62
C PRO A 164 -6.44 -10.85 11.71
N LEU A 165 -5.39 -11.49 12.24
CA LEU A 165 -4.18 -11.78 11.47
C LEU A 165 -4.45 -12.71 10.29
N PHE A 166 -5.32 -13.72 10.45
CA PHE A 166 -5.73 -14.59 9.36
C PHE A 166 -6.47 -13.82 8.26
N LEU A 167 -7.43 -12.97 8.66
CA LEU A 167 -8.17 -12.11 7.72
C LEU A 167 -7.24 -11.19 6.94
N ASP A 168 -6.31 -10.55 7.64
CA ASP A 168 -5.33 -9.64 7.06
C ASP A 168 -4.45 -10.32 6.01
N HIS A 169 -3.95 -11.52 6.30
CA HIS A 169 -3.09 -12.26 5.37
C HIS A 169 -3.84 -12.76 4.14
N ILE A 170 -5.07 -13.27 4.31
CA ILE A 170 -5.88 -13.68 3.16
C ILE A 170 -6.21 -12.49 2.28
N ALA A 171 -6.63 -11.37 2.85
CA ALA A 171 -6.95 -10.17 2.07
C ALA A 171 -5.73 -9.60 1.33
N LEU A 172 -4.56 -9.60 1.98
CA LEU A 172 -3.30 -9.23 1.32
C LEU A 172 -2.96 -10.19 0.17
N ALA A 173 -3.15 -11.51 0.37
CA ALA A 173 -2.89 -12.51 -0.65
C ALA A 173 -3.80 -12.33 -1.88
N VAL A 174 -5.11 -12.10 -1.66
CA VAL A 174 -6.07 -11.81 -2.75
C VAL A 174 -5.70 -10.53 -3.48
N GLY A 175 -5.41 -9.46 -2.74
CA GLY A 175 -5.00 -8.16 -3.32
C GLY A 175 -3.71 -8.25 -4.12
N ALA A 176 -2.69 -8.93 -3.59
CA ALA A 176 -1.41 -9.14 -4.28
C ALA A 176 -1.57 -10.01 -5.54
N HIS A 177 -2.40 -11.06 -5.48
CA HIS A 177 -2.73 -11.88 -6.64
C HIS A 177 -3.44 -11.07 -7.72
N ALA A 178 -4.44 -10.28 -7.33
CA ALA A 178 -5.15 -9.39 -8.27
C ALA A 178 -4.20 -8.36 -8.91
N ALA A 179 -3.33 -7.74 -8.11
CA ALA A 179 -2.33 -6.81 -8.61
C ALA A 179 -1.34 -7.47 -9.60
N HIS A 180 -0.96 -8.71 -9.35
CA HIS A 180 -0.05 -9.47 -10.22
C HIS A 180 -0.73 -9.92 -11.51
N VAL A 181 -1.82 -10.67 -11.39
CA VAL A 181 -2.47 -11.34 -12.53
C VAL A 181 -3.23 -10.36 -13.41
N TYR A 182 -4.00 -9.48 -12.79
CA TYR A 182 -4.85 -8.55 -13.51
C TYR A 182 -4.21 -7.16 -13.64
N GLY A 183 -3.38 -6.74 -12.68
CA GLY A 183 -2.72 -5.43 -12.69
C GLY A 183 -1.35 -5.40 -13.36
N GLY A 184 -0.82 -6.56 -13.76
CA GLY A 184 0.50 -6.67 -14.37
C GLY A 184 1.65 -6.31 -13.41
N MET A 185 1.40 -6.30 -12.10
CA MET A 185 2.43 -6.07 -11.08
C MET A 185 3.42 -7.22 -11.09
N SER A 186 4.62 -6.98 -11.56
CA SER A 186 5.68 -8.00 -11.56
C SER A 186 6.74 -7.65 -10.50
N PRO A 187 7.11 -8.59 -9.61
CA PRO A 187 8.21 -8.38 -8.65
C PRO A 187 9.53 -7.98 -9.32
N ASN A 188 9.69 -8.34 -10.59
CA ASN A 188 10.89 -8.03 -11.37
C ASN A 188 10.83 -6.69 -12.12
N ALA A 189 9.67 -6.05 -12.22
CA ALA A 189 9.49 -4.80 -12.98
C ALA A 189 10.12 -3.56 -12.30
N GLY A 190 10.39 -3.64 -11.00
CA GLY A 190 10.96 -2.54 -10.21
C GLY A 190 12.35 -2.79 -9.65
N LEU A 191 12.90 -3.98 -9.84
CA LEU A 191 14.30 -4.24 -9.52
C LEU A 191 15.16 -3.54 -10.59
N SER A 192 15.53 -2.29 -10.36
CA SER A 192 16.79 -1.77 -10.90
C SER A 192 17.82 -2.82 -10.58
N ARG A 193 18.33 -3.55 -11.61
CA ARG A 193 19.32 -4.62 -11.42
C ARG A 193 20.42 -4.11 -10.49
N GLY A 194 20.38 -4.52 -9.22
CA GLY A 194 21.40 -4.24 -8.21
C GLY A 194 21.11 -3.11 -7.19
N GLY A 195 19.96 -2.39 -7.26
CA GLY A 195 19.55 -1.41 -6.25
C GLY A 195 18.82 -2.02 -5.03
N LEU A 196 18.52 -1.18 -4.03
CA LEU A 196 17.68 -1.55 -2.90
C LEU A 196 16.20 -1.62 -3.33
N ALA A 197 15.46 -2.55 -2.75
CA ALA A 197 14.00 -2.47 -2.78
C ALA A 197 13.53 -1.18 -2.07
N ARG A 198 12.38 -0.63 -2.47
CA ARG A 198 11.90 0.65 -1.90
C ARG A 198 11.74 0.62 -0.38
N TRP A 199 11.28 -0.49 0.18
CA TRP A 199 11.18 -0.65 1.63
C TRP A 199 12.56 -0.65 2.31
N GLN A 200 13.57 -1.28 1.68
CA GLN A 200 14.95 -1.28 2.18
C GLN A 200 15.54 0.13 2.12
N GLU A 201 15.33 0.84 1.02
CA GLU A 201 15.79 2.22 0.87
C GLU A 201 15.13 3.14 1.91
N ARG A 202 13.81 3.04 2.11
CA ARG A 202 13.08 3.78 3.13
C ARG A 202 13.60 3.46 4.52
N ARG A 203 13.69 2.17 4.87
CA ARG A 203 14.17 1.72 6.18
C ARG A 203 15.59 2.21 6.47
N ALA A 204 16.47 2.13 5.49
CA ALA A 204 17.84 2.63 5.62
C ALA A 204 17.86 4.16 5.84
N LYS A 205 17.08 4.92 5.08
CA LYS A 205 16.97 6.38 5.23
C LYS A 205 16.38 6.78 6.59
N GLU A 206 15.33 6.09 7.07
CA GLU A 206 14.74 6.30 8.39
C GLU A 206 15.76 6.08 9.51
N LEU A 207 16.50 4.97 9.46
CA LEU A 207 17.54 4.66 10.44
C LEU A 207 18.65 5.71 10.43
N ILE A 208 19.12 6.12 9.25
CA ILE A 208 20.15 7.17 9.14
C ILE A 208 19.64 8.49 9.73
N SER A 209 18.38 8.85 9.47
CA SER A 209 17.81 10.10 9.98
C SER A 209 17.57 10.06 11.50
N ALA A 210 17.22 8.89 12.06
CA ALA A 210 16.99 8.71 13.48
C ALA A 210 18.28 8.70 14.33
N THR A 211 19.43 8.38 13.71
CA THR A 211 20.72 8.20 14.42
C THR A 211 21.80 9.16 13.94
N LEU A 212 21.42 10.42 13.65
CA LEU A 212 22.36 11.46 13.16
C LEU A 212 23.54 11.70 14.10
N ASN A 213 23.30 11.63 15.41
CA ASN A 213 24.27 11.95 16.46
C ASN A 213 25.09 10.75 16.95
N GLU A 214 24.79 9.54 16.46
CA GLU A 214 25.43 8.30 16.90
C GLU A 214 26.27 7.68 15.78
N GLU A 215 27.17 6.79 16.15
CA GLU A 215 27.79 5.88 15.18
C GLU A 215 26.74 4.88 14.68
N LEU A 216 26.46 4.93 13.40
CA LEU A 216 25.58 3.98 12.74
C LEU A 216 26.44 3.01 11.90
N PRO A 217 26.75 1.80 12.42
CA PRO A 217 27.54 0.83 11.70
C PRO A 217 26.80 0.39 10.43
N LEU A 218 27.53 0.28 9.33
CA LEU A 218 26.99 -0.19 8.05
C LEU A 218 26.40 -1.59 8.15
N SER A 219 26.91 -2.42 9.07
CA SER A 219 26.38 -3.74 9.39
C SER A 219 24.95 -3.69 9.94
N ARG A 220 24.62 -2.71 10.78
CA ARG A 220 23.26 -2.52 11.31
C ARG A 220 22.28 -2.18 10.18
N LEU A 221 22.63 -1.27 9.29
CA LEU A 221 21.82 -0.93 8.12
C LEU A 221 21.60 -2.13 7.20
N ALA A 222 22.66 -2.90 6.96
CA ALA A 222 22.58 -4.09 6.12
C ALA A 222 21.68 -5.16 6.72
N ASN A 223 21.82 -5.44 8.02
CA ASN A 223 21.00 -6.42 8.73
C ASN A 223 19.51 -6.03 8.72
N GLU A 224 19.19 -4.77 8.98
CA GLU A 224 17.81 -4.24 8.94
C GLU A 224 17.18 -4.34 7.53
N CYS A 225 18.01 -4.39 6.49
CA CYS A 225 17.57 -4.60 5.12
C CYS A 225 17.67 -6.06 4.66
N GLY A 226 18.07 -7.00 5.52
CA GLY A 226 18.24 -8.42 5.18
C GLY A 226 19.33 -8.67 4.14
N LEU A 227 20.40 -7.83 4.10
CA LEU A 227 21.45 -7.89 3.12
C LEU A 227 22.83 -8.05 3.78
N SER A 228 23.80 -8.60 3.03
CA SER A 228 25.19 -8.50 3.45
C SER A 228 25.70 -7.05 3.33
N VAL A 229 26.65 -6.65 4.16
CA VAL A 229 27.23 -5.29 4.16
C VAL A 229 27.69 -4.84 2.77
N ARG A 230 28.38 -5.72 2.04
CA ARG A 230 28.88 -5.44 0.68
C ARG A 230 27.73 -5.23 -0.31
N HIS A 231 26.68 -6.07 -0.22
CA HIS A 231 25.50 -5.95 -1.09
C HIS A 231 24.73 -4.68 -0.77
N PHE A 232 24.47 -4.39 0.50
CA PHE A 232 23.79 -3.18 0.93
C PHE A 232 24.50 -1.91 0.44
N ALA A 233 25.81 -1.79 0.66
CA ALA A 233 26.58 -0.59 0.24
C ALA A 233 26.48 -0.33 -1.25
N ARG A 234 26.59 -1.39 -2.08
CA ARG A 234 26.45 -1.30 -3.54
C ARG A 234 25.03 -0.93 -3.94
N ALA A 235 24.03 -1.63 -3.39
CA ALA A 235 22.63 -1.42 -3.72
C ALA A 235 22.15 -0.04 -3.27
N PHE A 236 22.54 0.43 -2.08
CA PHE A 236 22.23 1.77 -1.59
C PHE A 236 22.78 2.86 -2.52
N ARG A 237 24.07 2.72 -2.92
CA ARG A 237 24.68 3.68 -3.85
C ARG A 237 23.97 3.69 -5.21
N GLN A 238 23.51 2.54 -5.67
CA GLN A 238 22.78 2.42 -6.94
C GLN A 238 21.39 3.08 -6.84
N SER A 239 20.69 2.95 -5.72
CA SER A 239 19.37 3.55 -5.52
C SER A 239 19.42 5.05 -5.25
N THR A 240 20.45 5.53 -4.51
CA THR A 240 20.51 6.92 -4.02
C THR A 240 21.55 7.80 -4.73
N GLY A 241 22.37 7.20 -5.59
CA GLY A 241 23.48 7.87 -6.27
C GLY A 241 24.72 8.10 -5.40
N VAL A 242 24.65 7.89 -4.07
CA VAL A 242 25.74 8.14 -3.12
C VAL A 242 25.90 6.98 -2.13
N SER A 243 27.10 6.85 -1.52
CA SER A 243 27.29 5.83 -0.48
C SER A 243 26.48 6.15 0.79
N PRO A 244 26.15 5.14 1.64
CA PRO A 244 25.45 5.36 2.92
C PRO A 244 26.15 6.38 3.82
N HIS A 245 27.46 6.32 3.92
CA HIS A 245 28.26 7.28 4.69
C HIS A 245 28.13 8.70 4.15
N ARG A 246 28.21 8.89 2.82
CA ARG A 246 28.04 10.22 2.20
C ARG A 246 26.62 10.76 2.37
N TRP A 247 25.64 9.88 2.36
CA TRP A 247 24.24 10.21 2.68
C TRP A 247 24.09 10.72 4.13
N LEU A 248 24.66 10.01 5.10
CA LEU A 248 24.68 10.43 6.51
C LEU A 248 25.35 11.80 6.67
N LEU A 249 26.54 12.00 6.08
CA LEU A 249 27.23 13.29 6.15
C LEU A 249 26.39 14.43 5.56
N LYS A 250 25.66 14.18 4.46
CA LYS A 250 24.75 15.19 3.86
C LYS A 250 23.63 15.58 4.84
N HIS A 251 23.04 14.60 5.52
CA HIS A 251 22.03 14.87 6.54
C HIS A 251 22.59 15.64 7.75
N ARG A 252 23.76 15.25 8.23
CA ARG A 252 24.46 15.98 9.31
C ARG A 252 24.75 17.45 8.95
N VAL A 253 25.20 17.70 7.72
CA VAL A 253 25.44 19.08 7.22
C VAL A 253 24.12 19.87 7.12
N ASN A 254 23.04 19.25 6.65
CA ASN A 254 21.74 19.93 6.60
C ASN A 254 21.23 20.29 8.01
N HIS A 255 21.33 19.38 8.97
CA HIS A 255 20.99 19.64 10.36
C HIS A 255 21.89 20.72 10.98
N ALA A 256 23.19 20.70 10.67
CA ALA A 256 24.11 21.75 11.11
C ALA A 256 23.74 23.14 10.57
N ARG A 257 23.20 23.26 9.35
CA ARG A 257 22.71 24.53 8.79
C ARG A 257 21.60 25.14 9.63
N GLU A 258 20.68 24.30 10.15
CA GLU A 258 19.60 24.72 11.03
C GLU A 258 20.16 25.23 12.37
N LEU A 259 21.09 24.49 12.99
CA LEU A 259 21.73 24.86 14.25
C LEU A 259 22.63 26.08 14.11
N LEU A 260 23.29 26.29 12.98
CA LEU A 260 24.14 27.47 12.74
C LEU A 260 23.39 28.80 12.72
N SER A 261 22.08 28.78 12.49
CA SER A 261 21.22 29.97 12.60
C SER A 261 21.13 30.47 14.02
N ASN A 262 21.34 29.62 15.03
CA ASN A 262 21.45 30.00 16.43
C ASN A 262 22.88 30.46 16.75
N ARG A 263 23.08 31.80 16.95
CA ARG A 263 24.39 32.39 17.25
C ARG A 263 24.92 32.04 18.63
N ALA A 264 24.08 31.57 19.56
CA ALA A 264 24.51 31.19 20.90
C ALA A 264 25.33 29.88 20.93
N LEU A 265 25.18 29.01 19.91
CA LEU A 265 25.94 27.78 19.84
C LEU A 265 27.34 28.02 19.26
N SER A 266 28.39 27.49 19.89
CA SER A 266 29.72 27.47 19.28
C SER A 266 29.78 26.54 18.07
N LEU A 267 30.76 26.71 17.18
CA LEU A 267 30.95 25.79 16.04
C LEU A 267 31.31 24.36 16.51
N SER A 268 31.95 24.27 17.69
CA SER A 268 32.25 22.98 18.31
C SER A 268 30.98 22.29 18.80
N ASP A 269 30.07 23.03 19.46
CA ASP A 269 28.81 22.49 19.94
C ASP A 269 27.93 22.02 18.78
N VAL A 270 27.87 22.82 17.70
CA VAL A 270 27.14 22.41 16.48
C VAL A 270 27.75 21.15 15.87
N ALA A 271 29.09 21.03 15.81
CA ALA A 271 29.74 19.84 15.30
C ALA A 271 29.37 18.60 16.10
N LEU A 272 29.48 18.65 17.42
CA LEU A 272 29.14 17.54 18.32
C LEU A 272 27.63 17.18 18.24
N SER A 273 26.77 18.19 18.28
CA SER A 273 25.32 18.00 18.17
C SER A 273 24.88 17.37 16.85
N CYS A 274 25.66 17.51 15.78
CA CYS A 274 25.41 16.89 14.50
C CYS A 274 26.16 15.55 14.29
N GLY A 275 26.81 15.03 15.33
CA GLY A 275 27.51 13.74 15.29
C GLY A 275 28.85 13.75 14.55
N PHE A 276 29.50 14.90 14.41
CA PHE A 276 30.89 14.99 13.93
C PHE A 276 31.84 14.71 15.10
N ALA A 277 32.98 14.08 14.80
CA ALA A 277 33.98 13.77 15.82
C ALA A 277 34.57 15.05 16.48
N ASP A 278 34.76 16.10 15.71
CA ASP A 278 35.28 17.38 16.16
C ASP A 278 34.93 18.51 15.18
N GLN A 279 35.21 19.77 15.57
CA GLN A 279 34.96 20.97 14.77
C GLN A 279 35.78 20.97 13.45
N SER A 280 36.97 20.39 13.43
CA SER A 280 37.83 20.37 12.26
C SER A 280 37.28 19.46 11.18
N HIS A 281 36.82 18.26 11.59
CA HIS A 281 36.11 17.32 10.72
C HIS A 281 34.83 17.95 10.16
N PHE A 282 34.01 18.56 11.03
CA PHE A 282 32.81 19.29 10.61
C PHE A 282 33.11 20.35 9.57
N THR A 283 34.07 21.24 9.86
CA THR A 283 34.43 22.36 8.96
C THR A 283 34.88 21.85 7.59
N ARG A 284 35.69 20.81 7.56
CA ARG A 284 36.17 20.19 6.32
C ARG A 284 35.01 19.62 5.50
N VAL A 285 34.14 18.84 6.13
CA VAL A 285 32.98 18.21 5.44
C VAL A 285 32.00 19.26 4.96
N PHE A 286 31.66 20.23 5.80
CA PHE A 286 30.73 21.30 5.48
C PHE A 286 31.23 22.14 4.30
N THR A 287 32.52 22.53 4.32
CA THR A 287 33.13 23.29 3.23
C THR A 287 33.21 22.48 1.94
N ALA A 288 33.55 21.19 2.01
CA ALA A 288 33.56 20.32 0.84
C ALA A 288 32.18 20.13 0.19
N MET A 289 31.10 20.22 0.97
CA MET A 289 29.73 20.06 0.47
C MET A 289 29.07 21.35 0.00
N LEU A 290 29.37 22.48 0.63
CA LEU A 290 28.68 23.75 0.38
C LEU A 290 29.59 24.84 -0.24
N GLY A 291 30.87 24.57 -0.39
CA GLY A 291 31.83 25.53 -0.98
C GLY A 291 32.25 26.67 -0.06
N ILE A 292 31.65 26.81 1.11
CA ILE A 292 31.95 27.87 2.08
C ILE A 292 32.07 27.30 3.49
N SER A 293 32.86 27.92 4.36
CA SER A 293 33.04 27.45 5.74
C SER A 293 31.79 27.70 6.60
N PRO A 294 31.59 26.90 7.69
CA PRO A 294 30.47 27.09 8.61
C PRO A 294 30.40 28.52 9.21
N GLY A 295 31.55 29.12 9.51
CA GLY A 295 31.61 30.46 10.01
C GLY A 295 31.19 31.54 9.00
N VAL A 296 31.57 31.38 7.73
CA VAL A 296 31.12 32.25 6.63
C VAL A 296 29.62 32.09 6.43
N TRP A 297 29.14 30.84 6.38
CA TRP A 297 27.73 30.54 6.21
C TRP A 297 26.88 31.16 7.34
N ARG A 298 27.32 31.04 8.61
CA ARG A 298 26.66 31.67 9.80
C ARG A 298 26.52 33.16 9.65
N ARG A 299 27.61 33.88 9.22
CA ARG A 299 27.55 35.32 9.01
C ARG A 299 26.57 35.77 7.96
N ALA A 300 26.47 34.97 6.88
CA ALA A 300 25.56 35.25 5.75
C ALA A 300 24.09 34.94 6.05
N ASN A 301 23.80 33.94 6.91
CA ASN A 301 22.43 33.40 7.11
C ASN A 301 21.94 33.50 8.57
N GLY A 302 22.75 33.95 9.49
CA GLY A 302 22.34 34.12 10.88
C GLY A 302 21.45 35.34 11.01
N THR A 303 20.18 35.16 11.34
CA THR A 303 19.26 36.24 11.70
C THR A 303 19.75 36.93 12.96
N SER A 304 20.04 38.26 12.89
CA SER A 304 20.02 39.09 14.07
C SER A 304 18.58 39.11 14.60
N LYS A 305 18.37 38.55 15.80
CA LYS A 305 17.27 39.03 16.63
C LYS A 305 17.80 40.30 17.31
N ASP A 306 17.42 41.46 16.81
CA ASP A 306 17.34 42.65 17.60
C ASP A 306 16.18 42.53 18.57
#